data_0a29532e56cb7545dcfe67c631fe7096
#
_entry.id   0a29532e56cb7545dcfe67c631fe7096
#
_cell.length_a   1.000
_cell.length_b   1.000
_cell.length_c   1.000
_cell.angle_alpha   90.00
_cell.angle_beta   90.00
_cell.angle_gamma   90.00
#
_symmetry.space_group_name_H-M   'P 1'
#
loop_
_entity.id
_entity.type
_entity.pdbx_description
1 polymer ?
#
loop_
_entity_poly.entity_id
_entity_poly.type
_entity_poly.pdbx_seq_one_letter_code
_entity_poly.pdbx_strand_id
1 'polypeptide(L)'
;GRIYVASEGINAQLSLPADNFYAFKDTIEVYDFMKGIRLNIAVEHNDHSFLKLTVKVRDKIVADGLADETFDVTNIGIHLKAKEFNELLEDPNTIVVDMRNHYESEIGHFTKAIKPDVDTFRESLPIIEEQLAEHKQDKKLLMYCTGGIRCEKASAYFKHKGFENVYQLEGGIIEYTRQVKAEGLESKFIGKNFVFDHRLGERITDDIVSQCHQCGAPCDVHTNCLNEGCHLLFIQCDSC
;
A
#
# COMPACT_ATOMS: atom_id res chain seq x y z
N GLY A 1 -14.85 -10.57 2.74
CA GLY A 1 -13.54 -10.69 2.13
C GLY A 1 -13.55 -10.47 0.63
N ARG A 2 -12.40 -10.14 0.09
CA ARG A 2 -12.18 -9.98 -1.35
C ARG A 2 -10.89 -10.70 -1.71
N ILE A 3 -10.97 -11.66 -2.63
CA ILE A 3 -9.84 -12.49 -3.07
C ILE A 3 -9.74 -12.40 -4.59
N TYR A 4 -8.59 -12.01 -5.08
CA TYR A 4 -8.23 -12.05 -6.50
C TYR A 4 -7.18 -13.13 -6.71
N VAL A 5 -7.41 -13.99 -7.71
CA VAL A 5 -6.51 -15.08 -8.09
C VAL A 5 -6.10 -14.86 -9.55
N ALA A 6 -4.81 -14.94 -9.82
CA ALA A 6 -4.25 -14.85 -11.16
C ALA A 6 -3.12 -15.89 -11.32
N SER A 7 -2.58 -16.03 -12.53
CA SER A 7 -1.42 -16.90 -12.78
C SER A 7 -0.18 -16.52 -11.97
N GLU A 8 -0.04 -15.24 -11.63
CA GLU A 8 1.09 -14.68 -10.87
C GLU A 8 0.92 -14.78 -9.35
N GLY A 9 -0.26 -15.18 -8.83
CA GLY A 9 -0.46 -15.36 -7.39
C GLY A 9 -1.86 -15.01 -6.89
N ILE A 10 -1.93 -14.66 -5.59
CA ILE A 10 -3.18 -14.35 -4.88
C ILE A 10 -3.03 -13.00 -4.16
N ASN A 11 -4.03 -12.13 -4.32
CA ASN A 11 -4.20 -10.93 -3.52
C ASN A 11 -5.50 -11.05 -2.74
N ALA A 12 -5.43 -11.15 -1.42
CA ALA A 12 -6.57 -11.39 -0.56
C ALA A 12 -6.66 -10.38 0.58
N GLN A 13 -7.86 -9.88 0.80
CA GLN A 13 -8.23 -9.09 1.97
C GLN A 13 -9.49 -9.70 2.55
N LEU A 14 -9.44 -10.14 3.79
CA LEU A 14 -10.54 -10.83 4.43
C LEU A 14 -10.57 -10.58 5.94
N SER A 15 -11.76 -10.73 6.52
CA SER A 15 -11.96 -10.78 7.96
C SER A 15 -12.44 -12.18 8.35
N LEU A 16 -12.01 -12.62 9.50
CA LEU A 16 -12.45 -13.87 10.12
C LEU A 16 -12.47 -13.66 11.65
N PRO A 17 -13.23 -14.45 12.41
CA PRO A 17 -13.18 -14.41 13.87
C PRO A 17 -11.75 -14.63 14.38
N ALA A 18 -11.33 -13.84 15.37
CA ALA A 18 -9.96 -13.87 15.88
C ALA A 18 -9.54 -15.29 16.34
N ASP A 19 -10.43 -16.01 17.00
CA ASP A 19 -10.20 -17.37 17.48
C ASP A 19 -9.92 -18.37 16.34
N ASN A 20 -10.35 -18.07 15.13
CA ASN A 20 -10.14 -18.92 13.95
C ASN A 20 -8.85 -18.61 13.18
N PHE A 21 -8.10 -17.59 13.59
CA PHE A 21 -6.92 -17.14 12.83
C PHE A 21 -5.87 -18.24 12.67
N TYR A 22 -5.51 -18.92 13.75
CA TYR A 22 -4.47 -19.98 13.68
C TYR A 22 -4.96 -21.18 12.89
N ALA A 23 -6.22 -21.60 13.08
CA ALA A 23 -6.80 -22.68 12.29
C ALA A 23 -6.87 -22.36 10.80
N PHE A 24 -7.17 -21.10 10.44
CA PHE A 24 -7.11 -20.61 9.07
C PHE A 24 -5.69 -20.68 8.51
N LYS A 25 -4.71 -20.17 9.27
CA LYS A 25 -3.30 -20.21 8.88
C LYS A 25 -2.83 -21.64 8.61
N ASP A 26 -3.06 -22.54 9.55
CA ASP A 26 -2.69 -23.96 9.43
C ASP A 26 -3.37 -24.61 8.19
N THR A 27 -4.62 -24.24 7.91
CA THR A 27 -5.36 -24.77 6.76
C THR A 27 -4.76 -24.29 5.43
N ILE A 28 -4.37 -23.03 5.29
CA ILE A 28 -3.77 -22.54 4.04
C ILE A 28 -2.37 -23.10 3.82
N GLU A 29 -1.60 -23.34 4.89
CA GLU A 29 -0.25 -23.92 4.82
C GLU A 29 -0.22 -25.42 4.40
N VAL A 30 -1.37 -26.10 4.37
CA VAL A 30 -1.48 -27.45 3.79
C VAL A 30 -1.20 -27.44 2.29
N TYR A 31 -1.50 -26.33 1.62
CA TYR A 31 -1.27 -26.19 0.17
C TYR A 31 0.15 -25.70 -0.10
N ASP A 32 0.93 -26.49 -0.87
CA ASP A 32 2.36 -26.21 -1.10
C ASP A 32 2.61 -24.80 -1.67
N PHE A 33 1.74 -24.32 -2.55
CA PHE A 33 1.86 -22.97 -3.15
C PHE A 33 1.51 -21.82 -2.19
N MET A 34 0.95 -22.13 -1.02
CA MET A 34 0.61 -21.15 0.02
C MET A 34 1.54 -21.24 1.25
N LYS A 35 2.46 -22.19 1.28
CA LYS A 35 3.40 -22.31 2.42
C LYS A 35 4.26 -21.06 2.56
N GLY A 36 4.27 -20.51 3.76
CA GLY A 36 5.05 -19.33 4.08
C GLY A 36 4.47 -18.01 3.51
N ILE A 37 3.22 -18.02 3.02
CA ILE A 37 2.56 -16.80 2.57
C ILE A 37 2.47 -15.79 3.72
N ARG A 38 2.80 -14.54 3.43
CA ARG A 38 2.70 -13.46 4.41
C ARG A 38 1.23 -13.13 4.68
N LEU A 39 0.88 -13.12 5.96
CA LEU A 39 -0.42 -12.66 6.46
C LEU A 39 -0.25 -11.34 7.21
N ASN A 40 -0.61 -10.23 6.58
CA ASN A 40 -0.63 -8.92 7.21
C ASN A 40 -1.92 -8.78 8.04
N ILE A 41 -1.79 -8.67 9.36
CA ILE A 41 -2.93 -8.46 10.26
C ILE A 41 -3.20 -6.97 10.34
N ALA A 42 -4.46 -6.56 10.16
CA ALA A 42 -4.89 -5.16 10.25
C ALA A 42 -4.44 -4.48 11.55
N VAL A 43 -4.18 -3.19 11.48
CA VAL A 43 -3.75 -2.38 12.65
C VAL A 43 -4.91 -2.19 13.61
N GLU A 44 -6.10 -1.98 13.07
CA GLU A 44 -7.36 -1.86 13.83
C GLU A 44 -8.30 -3.02 13.49
N HIS A 45 -8.98 -3.55 14.51
CA HIS A 45 -9.98 -4.60 14.34
C HIS A 45 -11.37 -3.97 14.18
N ASN A 46 -12.14 -4.47 13.21
CA ASN A 46 -13.53 -4.07 13.01
C ASN A 46 -14.34 -5.25 12.47
N ASP A 47 -15.42 -5.61 13.17
CA ASP A 47 -16.28 -6.75 12.82
C ASP A 47 -17.03 -6.57 11.50
N HIS A 48 -17.11 -5.34 10.99
CA HIS A 48 -17.85 -4.98 9.79
C HIS A 48 -16.97 -4.60 8.58
N SER A 49 -15.67 -4.93 8.59
CA SER A 49 -14.75 -4.60 7.48
C SER A 49 -15.22 -5.14 6.13
N PHE A 50 -15.83 -6.33 6.11
CA PHE A 50 -16.37 -6.94 4.89
C PHE A 50 -17.74 -7.57 5.12
N LEU A 51 -18.75 -7.17 4.32
CA LEU A 51 -20.10 -7.72 4.39
C LEU A 51 -20.26 -9.08 3.71
N LYS A 52 -19.40 -9.40 2.74
CA LYS A 52 -19.45 -10.65 1.96
C LYS A 52 -18.07 -11.09 1.52
N LEU A 53 -17.95 -12.37 1.18
CA LEU A 53 -16.78 -12.92 0.50
C LEU A 53 -17.00 -12.85 -1.02
N THR A 54 -16.05 -12.24 -1.72
CA THR A 54 -16.01 -12.19 -3.19
C THR A 54 -14.69 -12.76 -3.66
N VAL A 55 -14.74 -13.79 -4.50
CA VAL A 55 -13.58 -14.40 -5.15
C VAL A 55 -13.68 -14.14 -6.65
N LYS A 56 -12.61 -13.61 -7.26
CA LYS A 56 -12.56 -13.36 -8.70
C LYS A 56 -11.24 -13.84 -9.28
N VAL A 57 -11.33 -14.53 -10.41
CA VAL A 57 -10.17 -14.79 -11.27
C VAL A 57 -9.91 -13.51 -12.08
N ARG A 58 -8.64 -13.14 -12.18
CA ARG A 58 -8.16 -11.96 -12.90
C ARG A 58 -6.97 -12.35 -13.76
N ASP A 59 -6.67 -11.55 -14.78
CA ASP A 59 -5.45 -11.72 -15.57
C ASP A 59 -4.22 -11.38 -14.70
N LYS A 60 -4.36 -10.38 -13.83
CA LYS A 60 -3.34 -9.92 -12.87
C LYS A 60 -3.91 -9.66 -11.48
N ILE A 61 -3.08 -9.85 -10.44
CA ILE A 61 -3.45 -9.53 -9.04
C ILE A 61 -3.38 -8.01 -8.76
N VAL A 62 -2.62 -7.26 -9.57
CA VAL A 62 -2.52 -5.81 -9.54
C VAL A 62 -2.67 -5.28 -10.97
N ALA A 63 -3.52 -4.28 -11.17
CA ALA A 63 -3.73 -3.63 -12.46
C ALA A 63 -2.58 -2.64 -12.74
N ASP A 64 -1.43 -3.15 -13.16
CA ASP A 64 -0.20 -2.39 -13.41
C ASP A 64 -0.06 -1.87 -14.85
N GLY A 65 -0.83 -2.44 -15.80
CA GLY A 65 -0.75 -2.07 -17.21
C GLY A 65 0.53 -2.54 -17.92
N LEU A 66 1.37 -3.34 -17.27
CA LEU A 66 2.64 -3.81 -17.81
C LEU A 66 2.45 -5.13 -18.61
N ALA A 67 3.34 -5.39 -19.54
CA ALA A 67 3.47 -6.67 -20.23
C ALA A 67 4.57 -7.48 -19.51
N ASP A 68 4.16 -8.44 -18.63
CA ASP A 68 5.07 -9.18 -17.76
C ASP A 68 6.11 -10.01 -18.53
N GLU A 69 5.82 -10.38 -19.79
CA GLU A 69 6.75 -11.07 -20.69
C GLU A 69 7.93 -10.21 -21.15
N THR A 70 7.88 -8.89 -20.92
CA THR A 70 8.94 -7.96 -21.37
C THR A 70 10.08 -7.80 -20.37
N PHE A 71 9.91 -8.24 -19.11
CA PHE A 71 10.94 -8.15 -18.07
C PHE A 71 10.72 -9.23 -16.99
N ASP A 72 11.79 -9.47 -16.19
CA ASP A 72 11.73 -10.43 -15.09
C ASP A 72 10.99 -9.82 -13.89
N VAL A 73 9.73 -10.19 -13.70
CA VAL A 73 8.88 -9.73 -12.60
C VAL A 73 9.33 -10.25 -11.23
N THR A 74 10.26 -11.21 -11.19
CA THR A 74 10.82 -11.77 -9.95
C THR A 74 12.08 -11.02 -9.48
N ASN A 75 12.67 -10.20 -10.35
CA ASN A 75 13.83 -9.37 -10.00
C ASN A 75 13.40 -8.11 -9.24
N ILE A 76 12.85 -8.33 -8.05
CA ILE A 76 12.29 -7.29 -7.19
C ILE A 76 13.35 -6.50 -6.41
N GLY A 77 12.94 -5.36 -5.83
CA GLY A 77 13.76 -4.56 -4.93
C GLY A 77 14.02 -5.24 -3.58
N ILE A 78 14.99 -4.72 -2.85
CA ILE A 78 15.37 -5.23 -1.53
C ILE A 78 14.28 -4.85 -0.52
N HIS A 79 13.77 -5.84 0.22
CA HIS A 79 12.81 -5.61 1.31
C HIS A 79 13.51 -5.06 2.55
N LEU A 80 12.92 -4.03 3.14
CA LEU A 80 13.39 -3.41 4.38
C LEU A 80 12.31 -3.48 5.46
N LYS A 81 12.71 -3.83 6.67
CA LYS A 81 11.88 -3.73 7.86
C LYS A 81 11.79 -2.28 8.34
N ALA A 82 10.89 -1.98 9.28
CA ALA A 82 10.59 -0.64 9.73
C ALA A 82 11.84 0.16 10.19
N LYS A 83 12.75 -0.46 10.93
CA LYS A 83 13.97 0.19 11.39
C LYS A 83 14.87 0.60 10.23
N GLU A 84 15.18 -0.34 9.34
CA GLU A 84 16.02 -0.11 8.15
C GLU A 84 15.39 0.90 7.20
N PHE A 85 14.05 0.85 7.07
CA PHE A 85 13.29 1.80 6.28
C PHE A 85 13.40 3.22 6.83
N ASN A 86 13.26 3.40 8.16
CA ASN A 86 13.44 4.69 8.83
C ASN A 86 14.86 5.23 8.66
N GLU A 87 15.88 4.38 8.78
CA GLU A 87 17.28 4.75 8.56
C GLU A 87 17.50 5.24 7.13
N LEU A 88 16.97 4.51 6.15
CA LEU A 88 17.12 4.86 4.75
C LEU A 88 16.33 6.12 4.37
N LEU A 89 15.19 6.37 4.99
CA LEU A 89 14.38 7.57 4.78
C LEU A 89 15.10 8.85 5.22
N GLU A 90 15.99 8.76 6.19
CA GLU A 90 16.82 9.90 6.63
C GLU A 90 18.09 10.12 5.79
N ASP A 91 18.48 9.16 4.96
CA ASP A 91 19.62 9.30 4.05
C ASP A 91 19.31 10.34 2.95
N PRO A 92 20.10 11.43 2.80
CA PRO A 92 19.88 12.45 1.78
C PRO A 92 20.01 11.94 0.34
N ASN A 93 20.59 10.76 0.15
CA ASN A 93 20.67 10.09 -1.14
C ASN A 93 19.47 9.18 -1.43
N THR A 94 18.46 9.18 -0.58
CA THR A 94 17.24 8.40 -0.77
C THR A 94 16.11 9.28 -1.30
N ILE A 95 15.41 8.78 -2.31
CA ILE A 95 14.14 9.31 -2.79
C ILE A 95 13.07 8.31 -2.38
N VAL A 96 12.11 8.75 -1.56
CA VAL A 96 11.00 7.92 -1.12
C VAL A 96 9.76 8.21 -1.96
N VAL A 97 9.08 7.16 -2.42
CA VAL A 97 7.91 7.25 -3.31
C VAL A 97 6.74 6.45 -2.76
N ASP A 98 5.60 7.10 -2.69
CA ASP A 98 4.32 6.46 -2.39
C ASP A 98 3.75 5.83 -3.66
N MET A 99 3.63 4.49 -3.70
CA MET A 99 3.08 3.75 -4.83
C MET A 99 1.55 3.59 -4.73
N ARG A 100 0.90 4.37 -3.89
CA ARG A 100 -0.55 4.40 -3.75
C ARG A 100 -1.16 5.48 -4.65
N ASN A 101 -2.47 5.43 -4.79
CA ASN A 101 -3.23 6.46 -5.49
C ASN A 101 -3.30 7.74 -4.64
N HIS A 102 -3.56 8.89 -5.26
CA HIS A 102 -3.58 10.20 -4.60
C HIS A 102 -4.51 10.22 -3.37
N TYR A 103 -5.73 9.69 -3.49
CA TYR A 103 -6.72 9.67 -2.40
C TYR A 103 -6.27 8.84 -1.19
N GLU A 104 -5.38 7.85 -1.37
CA GLU A 104 -4.80 7.09 -0.27
C GLU A 104 -3.73 7.91 0.47
N SER A 105 -2.87 8.60 -0.29
CA SER A 105 -1.76 9.39 0.26
C SER A 105 -2.22 10.71 0.87
N GLU A 106 -3.40 11.18 0.49
CA GLU A 106 -3.99 12.44 0.96
C GLU A 106 -4.28 12.42 2.47
N ILE A 107 -4.72 11.28 3.02
CA ILE A 107 -5.03 11.15 4.46
C ILE A 107 -3.87 10.67 5.33
N GLY A 108 -2.75 10.29 4.73
CA GLY A 108 -1.55 9.89 5.45
C GLY A 108 -0.47 9.33 4.55
N HIS A 109 0.78 9.62 4.88
CA HIS A 109 1.95 9.26 4.08
C HIS A 109 3.23 9.30 4.93
N PHE A 110 4.32 8.75 4.42
CA PHE A 110 5.64 8.96 5.02
C PHE A 110 6.12 10.39 4.76
N THR A 111 6.81 10.96 5.74
CA THR A 111 7.47 12.26 5.58
C THR A 111 8.45 12.22 4.39
N LYS A 112 8.57 13.35 3.69
CA LYS A 112 9.43 13.50 2.48
C LYS A 112 9.02 12.66 1.25
N ALA A 113 7.92 11.88 1.30
CA ALA A 113 7.53 11.05 0.18
C ALA A 113 7.05 11.86 -1.02
N ILE A 114 7.52 11.50 -2.21
CA ILE A 114 6.91 11.88 -3.47
C ILE A 114 5.55 11.14 -3.56
N LYS A 115 4.49 11.89 -3.75
CA LYS A 115 3.12 11.39 -3.87
C LYS A 115 2.62 11.71 -5.28
N PRO A 116 2.67 10.76 -6.23
CA PRO A 116 2.13 10.97 -7.56
C PRO A 116 0.63 11.32 -7.49
N ASP A 117 0.21 12.36 -8.20
CA ASP A 117 -1.18 12.76 -8.32
C ASP A 117 -1.86 11.93 -9.41
N VAL A 118 -2.23 10.70 -9.05
CA VAL A 118 -2.79 9.71 -9.97
C VAL A 118 -3.97 8.97 -9.34
N ASP A 119 -4.91 8.58 -10.17
CA ASP A 119 -6.07 7.78 -9.77
C ASP A 119 -5.78 6.27 -9.75
N THR A 120 -4.77 5.83 -10.50
CA THR A 120 -4.44 4.41 -10.64
C THR A 120 -2.94 4.16 -10.56
N PHE A 121 -2.60 2.99 -9.99
CA PHE A 121 -1.21 2.53 -9.89
C PHE A 121 -0.49 2.48 -11.25
N ARG A 122 -1.18 2.11 -12.34
CA ARG A 122 -0.57 2.04 -13.68
C ARG A 122 -0.08 3.39 -14.18
N GLU A 123 -0.76 4.47 -13.79
CA GLU A 123 -0.39 5.85 -14.19
C GLU A 123 0.86 6.33 -13.45
N SER A 124 1.09 5.85 -12.21
CA SER A 124 2.22 6.29 -11.41
C SER A 124 3.58 5.83 -11.98
N LEU A 125 3.64 4.65 -12.59
CA LEU A 125 4.91 4.07 -13.04
C LEU A 125 5.66 4.92 -14.08
N PRO A 126 5.04 5.33 -15.21
CA PRO A 126 5.73 6.17 -16.19
C PRO A 126 6.02 7.59 -15.65
N ILE A 127 5.15 8.16 -14.82
CA ILE A 127 5.36 9.49 -14.23
C ILE A 127 6.59 9.48 -13.32
N ILE A 128 6.71 8.47 -12.45
CA ILE A 128 7.87 8.33 -11.54
C ILE A 128 9.14 8.03 -12.35
N GLU A 129 9.08 7.18 -13.37
CA GLU A 129 10.21 6.88 -14.24
C GLU A 129 10.76 8.16 -14.90
N GLU A 130 9.89 9.00 -15.45
CA GLU A 130 10.26 10.26 -16.08
C GLU A 130 10.82 11.25 -15.04
N GLN A 131 10.13 11.42 -13.92
CA GLN A 131 10.54 12.36 -12.86
C GLN A 131 11.92 12.02 -12.27
N LEU A 132 12.25 10.73 -12.19
CA LEU A 132 13.47 10.24 -11.57
C LEU A 132 14.52 9.74 -12.59
N ALA A 133 14.34 10.03 -13.86
CA ALA A 133 15.19 9.51 -14.94
C ALA A 133 16.69 9.82 -14.74
N GLU A 134 17.03 10.99 -14.19
CA GLU A 134 18.40 11.40 -13.91
C GLU A 134 19.02 10.73 -12.67
N HIS A 135 18.21 10.05 -11.85
CA HIS A 135 18.60 9.48 -10.56
C HIS A 135 18.68 7.96 -10.54
N LYS A 136 18.74 7.32 -11.71
CA LYS A 136 18.70 5.86 -11.81
C LYS A 136 19.89 5.16 -11.14
N GLN A 137 21.06 5.82 -11.10
CA GLN A 137 22.32 5.23 -10.61
C GLN A 137 22.82 5.86 -9.30
N ASP A 138 22.55 7.16 -9.08
CA ASP A 138 23.13 7.93 -7.98
C ASP A 138 22.27 7.94 -6.71
N LYS A 139 20.96 7.70 -6.83
CA LYS A 139 20.01 7.71 -5.71
C LYS A 139 19.50 6.32 -5.36
N LYS A 140 19.04 6.18 -4.13
CA LYS A 140 18.31 5.02 -3.64
C LYS A 140 16.82 5.29 -3.83
N LEU A 141 16.11 4.43 -4.56
CA LEU A 141 14.68 4.49 -4.75
C LEU A 141 14.01 3.63 -3.66
N LEU A 142 13.34 4.28 -2.72
CA LEU A 142 12.66 3.65 -1.60
C LEU A 142 11.15 3.73 -1.82
N MET A 143 10.47 2.59 -1.88
CA MET A 143 9.05 2.54 -2.20
C MET A 143 8.22 1.91 -1.09
N TYR A 144 6.97 2.35 -0.99
CA TYR A 144 5.98 1.75 -0.11
C TYR A 144 4.57 1.80 -0.70
N CYS A 145 3.70 0.92 -0.19
CA CYS A 145 2.26 0.98 -0.40
C CYS A 145 1.55 0.42 0.84
N THR A 146 0.25 0.20 0.78
CA THR A 146 -0.55 -0.27 1.92
C THR A 146 -0.08 -1.63 2.48
N GLY A 147 0.06 -2.64 1.61
CA GLY A 147 0.38 -4.03 2.01
C GLY A 147 1.57 -4.67 1.29
N GLY A 148 2.31 -3.92 0.46
CA GLY A 148 3.50 -4.38 -0.27
C GLY A 148 3.24 -4.82 -1.71
N ILE A 149 2.04 -5.26 -2.09
CA ILE A 149 1.78 -5.91 -3.39
C ILE A 149 2.12 -5.03 -4.62
N ARG A 150 1.81 -3.71 -4.57
CA ARG A 150 2.16 -2.78 -5.66
C ARG A 150 3.68 -2.61 -5.78
N CYS A 151 4.38 -2.61 -4.63
CA CYS A 151 5.83 -2.45 -4.61
C CYS A 151 6.57 -3.65 -5.20
N GLU A 152 6.05 -4.87 -5.09
CA GLU A 152 6.63 -6.04 -5.76
C GLU A 152 6.72 -5.79 -7.28
N LYS A 153 5.63 -5.35 -7.90
CA LYS A 153 5.60 -5.03 -9.32
C LYS A 153 6.42 -3.79 -9.69
N ALA A 154 6.26 -2.71 -8.93
CA ALA A 154 6.97 -1.45 -9.17
C ALA A 154 8.49 -1.63 -9.08
N SER A 155 8.98 -2.37 -8.08
CA SER A 155 10.42 -2.54 -7.89
C SER A 155 11.06 -3.35 -9.02
N ALA A 156 10.40 -4.40 -9.49
CA ALA A 156 10.85 -5.15 -10.66
C ALA A 156 10.87 -4.27 -11.93
N TYR A 157 9.81 -3.47 -12.13
CA TYR A 157 9.73 -2.51 -13.24
C TYR A 157 10.86 -1.49 -13.20
N PHE A 158 11.11 -0.82 -12.07
CA PHE A 158 12.16 0.19 -11.97
C PHE A 158 13.55 -0.40 -12.13
N LYS A 159 13.82 -1.61 -11.62
CA LYS A 159 15.07 -2.33 -11.90
C LYS A 159 15.23 -2.62 -13.38
N HIS A 160 14.18 -3.07 -14.07
CA HIS A 160 14.19 -3.24 -15.53
C HIS A 160 14.47 -1.92 -16.26
N LYS A 161 13.99 -0.80 -15.75
CA LYS A 161 14.23 0.56 -16.29
C LYS A 161 15.61 1.13 -15.95
N GLY A 162 16.48 0.34 -15.30
CA GLY A 162 17.87 0.71 -15.03
C GLY A 162 18.09 1.45 -13.71
N PHE A 163 17.12 1.42 -12.79
CA PHE A 163 17.35 1.88 -11.43
C PHE A 163 18.16 0.81 -10.67
N GLU A 164 19.35 1.16 -10.18
CA GLU A 164 20.26 0.20 -9.56
C GLU A 164 19.93 -0.08 -8.09
N ASN A 165 19.57 0.95 -7.34
CA ASN A 165 19.39 0.90 -5.89
C ASN A 165 17.91 0.97 -5.53
N VAL A 166 17.19 -0.14 -5.66
CA VAL A 166 15.73 -0.21 -5.48
C VAL A 166 15.39 -0.97 -4.20
N TYR A 167 14.65 -0.32 -3.31
CA TYR A 167 14.23 -0.82 -2.01
C TYR A 167 12.72 -0.68 -1.83
N GLN A 168 12.14 -1.54 -1.01
CA GLN A 168 10.71 -1.51 -0.72
C GLN A 168 10.41 -1.88 0.73
N LEU A 169 9.35 -1.29 1.27
CA LEU A 169 8.88 -1.56 2.62
C LEU A 169 8.24 -2.95 2.70
N GLU A 170 8.82 -3.83 3.50
CA GLU A 170 8.32 -5.19 3.71
C GLU A 170 6.93 -5.17 4.34
N GLY A 171 5.94 -5.78 3.65
CA GLY A 171 4.56 -5.84 4.12
C GLY A 171 3.81 -4.50 4.15
N GLY A 172 4.42 -3.43 3.60
CA GLY A 172 3.83 -2.11 3.48
C GLY A 172 3.57 -1.41 4.81
N ILE A 173 2.73 -0.37 4.77
CA ILE A 173 2.39 0.46 5.94
C ILE A 173 1.81 -0.39 7.09
N ILE A 174 1.02 -1.42 6.78
CA ILE A 174 0.40 -2.28 7.79
C ILE A 174 1.47 -2.95 8.66
N GLU A 175 2.43 -3.64 8.02
CA GLU A 175 3.49 -4.34 8.75
C GLU A 175 4.47 -3.36 9.42
N TYR A 176 4.78 -2.23 8.75
CA TYR A 176 5.56 -1.14 9.33
C TYR A 176 4.99 -0.67 10.67
N THR A 177 3.69 -0.37 10.70
CA THR A 177 3.01 0.11 11.91
C THR A 177 3.07 -0.91 13.04
N ARG A 178 2.97 -2.20 12.73
CA ARG A 178 3.10 -3.27 13.72
C ARG A 178 4.51 -3.37 14.29
N GLN A 179 5.53 -3.30 13.42
CA GLN A 179 6.93 -3.32 13.83
C GLN A 179 7.28 -2.09 14.68
N VAL A 180 6.85 -0.89 14.25
CA VAL A 180 7.04 0.36 15.01
C VAL A 180 6.46 0.25 16.42
N LYS A 181 5.23 -0.26 16.55
CA LYS A 181 4.59 -0.48 17.86
C LYS A 181 5.31 -1.54 18.69
N ALA A 182 5.71 -2.65 18.09
CA ALA A 182 6.35 -3.76 18.79
C ALA A 182 7.78 -3.42 19.26
N GLU A 183 8.53 -2.64 18.48
CA GLU A 183 9.93 -2.30 18.73
C GLU A 183 10.10 -0.92 19.41
N GLY A 184 9.02 -0.17 19.63
CA GLY A 184 9.06 1.17 20.23
C GLY A 184 9.79 2.20 19.35
N LEU A 185 9.73 2.04 18.03
CA LEU A 185 10.34 2.98 17.10
C LEU A 185 9.47 4.23 16.92
N GLU A 186 10.10 5.33 16.54
CA GLU A 186 9.38 6.53 16.11
C GLU A 186 8.74 6.29 14.73
N SER A 187 7.43 6.57 14.62
CA SER A 187 6.76 6.51 13.31
C SER A 187 7.21 7.67 12.43
N LYS A 188 7.63 7.37 11.22
CA LYS A 188 7.87 8.34 10.15
C LYS A 188 6.67 8.47 9.19
N PHE A 189 5.66 7.61 9.38
CA PHE A 189 4.37 7.74 8.73
C PHE A 189 3.48 8.65 9.58
N ILE A 190 2.76 9.57 8.92
CA ILE A 190 1.85 10.53 9.55
C ILE A 190 0.44 10.37 8.98
N GLY A 191 -0.57 10.49 9.85
CA GLY A 191 -1.98 10.42 9.50
C GLY A 191 -2.58 9.01 9.50
N LYS A 192 -3.47 8.74 8.54
CA LYS A 192 -4.18 7.47 8.36
C LYS A 192 -3.63 6.66 7.19
N ASN A 193 -3.62 5.34 7.35
CA ASN A 193 -3.44 4.42 6.24
C ASN A 193 -4.81 4.11 5.61
N PHE A 194 -5.00 4.44 4.33
CA PHE A 194 -6.21 4.07 3.60
C PHE A 194 -6.30 2.54 3.45
N VAL A 195 -7.50 2.00 3.69
CA VAL A 195 -7.80 0.57 3.53
C VAL A 195 -9.02 0.38 2.63
N PHE A 196 -8.99 -0.68 1.81
CA PHE A 196 -10.02 -0.97 0.81
C PHE A 196 -11.20 -1.78 1.37
N ASP A 197 -11.67 -1.40 2.56
CA ASP A 197 -12.87 -1.98 3.18
C ASP A 197 -13.78 -0.86 3.74
N HIS A 198 -14.84 -1.21 4.47
CA HIS A 198 -15.82 -0.24 4.98
C HIS A 198 -15.25 0.80 5.94
N ARG A 199 -14.06 0.58 6.50
CA ARG A 199 -13.40 1.55 7.39
C ARG A 199 -12.80 2.74 6.64
N LEU A 200 -12.43 2.55 5.36
CA LEU A 200 -11.77 3.53 4.47
C LEU A 200 -10.46 4.11 5.04
N GLY A 201 -10.04 3.72 6.24
CA GLY A 201 -8.79 4.14 6.85
C GLY A 201 -8.56 3.53 8.22
N GLU A 202 -7.29 3.40 8.59
CA GLU A 202 -6.80 3.00 9.91
C GLU A 202 -5.92 4.11 10.47
N ARG A 203 -6.16 4.54 11.72
CA ARG A 203 -5.36 5.60 12.37
C ARG A 203 -3.98 5.06 12.74
N ILE A 204 -2.93 5.72 12.22
CA ILE A 204 -1.54 5.38 12.53
C ILE A 204 -0.96 6.37 13.55
N THR A 205 -1.14 7.68 13.30
CA THR A 205 -0.78 8.76 14.21
C THR A 205 -1.94 9.74 14.40
N ASP A 206 -1.85 10.64 15.39
CA ASP A 206 -2.91 11.63 15.67
C ASP A 206 -2.92 12.80 14.67
N ASP A 207 -1.96 12.85 13.75
CA ASP A 207 -1.89 13.90 12.74
C ASP A 207 -3.09 13.85 11.80
N ILE A 208 -3.63 15.02 11.45
CA ILE A 208 -4.61 15.22 10.38
C ILE A 208 -3.90 16.01 9.28
N VAL A 209 -3.53 15.32 8.20
CA VAL A 209 -2.68 15.89 7.12
C VAL A 209 -3.48 16.36 5.92
N SER A 210 -4.80 16.22 5.96
CA SER A 210 -5.74 16.58 4.90
C SER A 210 -6.81 17.54 5.39
N GLN A 211 -7.70 17.93 4.48
CA GLN A 211 -8.78 18.86 4.76
C GLN A 211 -10.07 18.48 4.05
N CYS A 212 -11.18 18.91 4.61
CA CYS A 212 -12.49 18.74 4.00
C CYS A 212 -12.55 19.42 2.61
N HIS A 213 -12.92 18.68 1.58
CA HIS A 213 -12.98 19.18 0.21
C HIS A 213 -14.06 20.24 -0.02
N GLN A 214 -15.01 20.41 0.93
CA GLN A 214 -16.07 21.40 0.84
C GLN A 214 -15.74 22.70 1.57
N CYS A 215 -15.24 22.63 2.82
CA CYS A 215 -15.04 23.82 3.63
C CYS A 215 -13.58 24.11 4.02
N GLY A 216 -12.63 23.21 3.70
CA GLY A 216 -11.22 23.38 4.01
C GLY A 216 -10.84 23.14 5.47
N ALA A 217 -11.76 22.74 6.36
CA ALA A 217 -11.44 22.41 7.73
C ALA A 217 -10.56 21.14 7.81
N PRO A 218 -9.63 21.04 8.77
CA PRO A 218 -8.85 19.82 8.96
C PRO A 218 -9.75 18.59 9.08
N CYS A 219 -9.55 17.61 8.22
CA CYS A 219 -10.35 16.39 8.15
C CYS A 219 -9.63 15.30 7.36
N ASP A 220 -9.77 14.05 7.80
CA ASP A 220 -9.21 12.87 7.12
C ASP A 220 -10.25 11.73 7.03
N VAL A 221 -11.52 12.10 6.96
CA VAL A 221 -12.64 11.15 6.83
C VAL A 221 -13.08 11.07 5.37
N HIS A 222 -12.80 9.92 4.76
CA HIS A 222 -13.31 9.62 3.42
C HIS A 222 -14.80 9.29 3.46
N THR A 223 -15.52 9.84 2.51
CA THR A 223 -16.95 9.62 2.33
C THR A 223 -17.22 9.24 0.87
N ASN A 224 -18.03 8.20 0.67
CA ASN A 224 -18.53 7.85 -0.66
C ASN A 224 -19.75 8.72 -0.99
N CYS A 225 -19.75 9.34 -2.14
CA CYS A 225 -20.91 10.09 -2.62
C CYS A 225 -22.14 9.18 -2.71
N LEU A 226 -23.27 9.64 -2.19
CA LEU A 226 -24.54 8.92 -2.27
C LEU A 226 -25.13 8.88 -3.68
N ASN A 227 -24.64 9.71 -4.59
CA ASN A 227 -25.04 9.68 -5.99
C ASN A 227 -24.41 8.44 -6.69
N GLU A 228 -25.23 7.44 -6.94
CA GLU A 228 -24.82 6.20 -7.60
C GLU A 228 -24.27 6.41 -9.03
N GLY A 229 -24.53 7.56 -9.64
CA GLY A 229 -24.02 7.90 -10.97
C GLY A 229 -22.55 8.32 -11.00
N CYS A 230 -21.97 8.76 -9.87
CA CYS A 230 -20.57 9.18 -9.83
C CYS A 230 -19.68 8.36 -8.91
N HIS A 231 -20.21 7.77 -7.82
CA HIS A 231 -19.46 7.02 -6.82
C HIS A 231 -18.17 7.71 -6.34
N LEU A 232 -18.19 9.04 -6.29
CA LEU A 232 -17.01 9.84 -5.94
C LEU A 232 -16.60 9.56 -4.49
N LEU A 233 -15.32 9.28 -4.28
CA LEU A 233 -14.69 9.26 -2.97
C LEU A 233 -14.10 10.64 -2.68
N PHE A 234 -14.43 11.23 -1.53
CA PHE A 234 -13.95 12.56 -1.15
C PHE A 234 -13.83 12.70 0.37
N ILE A 235 -13.10 13.70 0.83
CA ILE A 235 -12.94 13.98 2.25
C ILE A 235 -14.01 15.00 2.68
N GLN A 236 -14.77 14.64 3.72
CA GLN A 236 -15.85 15.46 4.26
C GLN A 236 -15.85 15.47 5.78
N CYS A 237 -15.88 16.65 6.38
CA CYS A 237 -16.05 16.79 7.83
C CYS A 237 -17.52 16.67 8.25
N ASP A 238 -17.74 16.42 9.55
CA ASP A 238 -19.08 16.23 10.12
C ASP A 238 -20.02 17.45 9.96
N SER A 239 -19.44 18.65 9.78
CA SER A 239 -20.22 19.89 9.60
C SER A 239 -20.70 20.09 8.18
N CYS A 240 -20.17 19.37 7.18
CA CYS A 240 -20.55 19.43 5.78
C CYS A 240 -21.44 18.28 5.35
#